data_f626501acb19afc12cf2c9b921f0be9f
#
_entry.id   f626501acb19afc12cf2c9b921f0be9f
#
_cell.length_a   1.000
_cell.length_b   1.000
_cell.length_c   1.000
_cell.angle_alpha   90.00
_cell.angle_beta   90.00
_cell.angle_gamma   90.00
#
_symmetry.space_group_name_H-M   'P 1'
#
loop_
_entity.id
_entity.type
_entity.pdbx_description
1 polymer ?
#
loop_
_entity_poly.entity_id
_entity_poly.type
_entity_poly.pdbx_seq_one_letter_code
_entity_poly.pdbx_strand_id
1 'polypeptide(L)'
;MPKKNLQIEQDKLREKFLKKGIKMVAPETIFFSKETYIGKNVTIEPYVVFSKKVKIGNNVKVKSFSHLEGVIVENNVDIGPYAIIIPEVINQKGSN
;
A
#
# COMPACT_ATOMS: atom_id res chain seq x y z
N MET A 1 10.37 4.36 26.21
CA MET A 1 8.97 4.13 25.94
C MET A 1 8.77 2.97 25.01
N PRO A 2 7.97 2.00 25.40
CA PRO A 2 7.75 0.89 24.49
C PRO A 2 6.90 1.34 23.30
N LYS A 3 7.13 0.70 22.18
CA LYS A 3 6.36 1.00 20.99
C LYS A 3 4.94 0.46 21.17
N LYS A 4 4.01 1.15 20.56
CA LYS A 4 2.64 0.67 20.56
C LYS A 4 2.54 -0.53 19.63
N ASN A 5 1.54 -1.37 19.84
CA ASN A 5 1.36 -2.56 19.02
C ASN A 5 1.26 -2.25 17.54
N LEU A 6 0.62 -1.16 17.19
CA LEU A 6 0.51 -0.78 15.78
C LEU A 6 1.87 -0.50 15.16
N GLN A 7 2.76 0.13 15.91
CA GLN A 7 4.08 0.42 15.39
C GLN A 7 4.89 -0.85 15.22
N ILE A 8 4.77 -1.77 16.17
CA ILE A 8 5.47 -3.04 16.08
C ILE A 8 5.00 -3.82 14.87
N GLU A 9 3.69 -3.81 14.64
CA GLU A 9 3.12 -4.51 13.51
C GLU A 9 3.60 -3.91 12.18
N GLN A 10 3.65 -2.59 12.09
CA GLN A 10 4.12 -1.94 10.89
C GLN A 10 5.60 -2.25 10.64
N ASP A 11 6.41 -2.23 11.69
CA ASP A 11 7.83 -2.54 11.54
C ASP A 11 8.03 -3.96 11.00
N LYS A 12 7.22 -4.90 11.46
CA LYS A 12 7.31 -6.27 10.99
C LYS A 12 6.90 -6.38 9.52
N LEU A 13 5.86 -5.68 9.13
CA LEU A 13 5.41 -5.69 7.75
C LEU A 13 6.45 -5.05 6.84
N ARG A 14 7.01 -3.94 7.27
CA ARG A 14 8.04 -3.25 6.49
C ARG A 14 9.25 -4.15 6.29
N GLU A 15 9.67 -4.83 7.35
CA GLU A 15 10.82 -5.72 7.27
C GLU A 15 10.52 -6.89 6.33
N LYS A 16 9.32 -7.43 6.41
CA LYS A 16 8.92 -8.52 5.54
C LYS A 16 9.05 -8.13 4.07
N PHE A 17 8.57 -6.95 3.72
CA PHE A 17 8.62 -6.52 2.33
C PHE A 17 10.02 -6.13 1.90
N LEU A 18 10.81 -5.56 2.78
CA LEU A 18 12.21 -5.27 2.46
C LEU A 18 12.97 -6.54 2.17
N LYS A 19 12.73 -7.59 2.95
CA LYS A 19 13.39 -8.86 2.73
C LYS A 19 12.95 -9.51 1.43
N LYS A 20 11.74 -9.21 1.00
CA LYS A 20 11.24 -9.72 -0.25
C LYS A 20 11.83 -9.00 -1.45
N GLY A 21 12.50 -7.88 -1.22
CA GLY A 21 13.12 -7.13 -2.28
C GLY A 21 12.33 -5.93 -2.77
N ILE A 22 11.26 -5.58 -2.06
CA ILE A 22 10.50 -4.39 -2.43
C ILE A 22 11.33 -3.17 -2.07
N LYS A 23 11.45 -2.23 -3.01
CA LYS A 23 12.22 -1.03 -2.82
C LYS A 23 11.34 0.04 -2.20
N MET A 24 11.68 0.46 -1.00
CA MET A 24 10.95 1.52 -0.29
C MET A 24 11.91 2.66 -0.03
N VAL A 25 11.60 3.82 -0.56
CA VAL A 25 12.48 4.97 -0.41
C VAL A 25 12.58 5.41 1.04
N ALA A 26 11.46 5.38 1.75
CA ALA A 26 11.44 5.74 3.16
C ALA A 26 10.46 4.83 3.88
N PRO A 27 10.90 3.64 4.27
CA PRO A 27 9.99 2.63 4.83
C PRO A 27 9.15 3.12 6.00
N GLU A 28 9.73 3.99 6.83
CA GLU A 28 9.02 4.48 8.00
C GLU A 28 7.81 5.34 7.65
N THR A 29 7.68 5.77 6.40
CA THR A 29 6.56 6.59 5.97
C THR A 29 5.50 5.79 5.22
N ILE A 30 5.68 4.49 5.11
CA ILE A 30 4.78 3.64 4.35
C ILE A 30 4.03 2.75 5.32
N PHE A 31 2.71 2.69 5.17
CA PHE A 31 1.87 1.89 6.05
C PHE A 31 1.17 0.79 5.27
N PHE A 32 1.19 -0.42 5.85
CA PHE A 32 0.62 -1.61 5.22
C PHE A 32 -0.49 -2.20 6.08
N SER A 33 -1.35 -2.99 5.49
CA SER A 33 -2.26 -3.81 6.26
C SER A 33 -1.74 -5.25 6.23
N LYS A 34 -2.29 -6.08 7.09
CA LYS A 34 -1.91 -7.48 7.10
C LYS A 34 -2.31 -8.19 5.81
N GLU A 35 -3.27 -7.63 5.11
CA GLU A 35 -3.77 -8.20 3.88
C GLU A 35 -3.06 -7.68 2.64
N THR A 36 -2.03 -6.87 2.81
CA THR A 36 -1.31 -6.31 1.67
C THR A 36 -0.47 -7.39 0.99
N TYR A 37 -0.63 -7.51 -0.31
CA TYR A 37 0.20 -8.39 -1.11
C TYR A 37 0.95 -7.57 -2.14
N ILE A 38 2.25 -7.78 -2.27
CA ILE A 38 3.06 -7.02 -3.22
C ILE A 38 3.91 -7.98 -4.03
N GLY A 39 3.85 -7.84 -5.34
CA GLY A 39 4.61 -8.68 -6.25
C GLY A 39 6.09 -8.34 -6.31
N LYS A 40 6.72 -8.66 -7.43
CA LYS A 40 8.16 -8.46 -7.60
C LYS A 40 8.46 -7.16 -8.29
N ASN A 41 9.67 -6.65 -8.04
CA ASN A 41 10.15 -5.45 -8.70
C ASN A 41 9.22 -4.26 -8.53
N VAL A 42 8.84 -4.03 -7.26
CA VAL A 42 7.94 -2.93 -6.91
C VAL A 42 8.73 -1.87 -6.19
N THR A 43 8.47 -0.62 -6.52
CA THR A 43 9.09 0.53 -5.85
C THR A 43 7.99 1.36 -5.23
N ILE A 44 8.18 1.73 -3.97
CA ILE A 44 7.20 2.52 -3.23
C ILE A 44 7.88 3.79 -2.73
N GLU A 45 7.36 4.93 -3.13
CA GLU A 45 7.87 6.22 -2.71
C GLU A 45 7.32 6.59 -1.33
N PRO A 46 7.83 7.67 -0.71
CA PRO A 46 7.41 8.03 0.65
C PRO A 46 5.93 8.38 0.75
N TYR A 47 5.40 8.18 1.95
CA TYR A 47 4.03 8.58 2.30
C TYR A 47 2.98 7.88 1.46
N VAL A 48 3.02 6.56 1.48
CA VAL A 48 2.02 5.74 0.79
C VAL A 48 1.32 4.88 1.83
N VAL A 49 0.02 4.76 1.72
CA VAL A 49 -0.77 3.94 2.62
C VAL A 49 -1.45 2.83 1.83
N PHE A 50 -1.19 1.61 2.26
CA PHE A 50 -1.92 0.45 1.74
C PHE A 50 -2.91 0.04 2.81
N SER A 51 -4.17 0.32 2.60
CA SER A 51 -5.19 -0.07 3.54
C SER A 51 -5.58 -1.52 3.27
N LYS A 52 -6.75 -1.94 3.67
CA LYS A 52 -7.10 -3.36 3.59
C LYS A 52 -7.28 -3.85 2.17
N LYS A 53 -6.98 -5.13 1.97
CA LYS A 53 -7.25 -5.85 0.72
C LYS A 53 -6.65 -5.21 -0.52
N VAL A 54 -5.36 -4.86 -0.45
CA VAL A 54 -4.66 -4.33 -1.61
C VAL A 54 -3.70 -5.38 -2.14
N LYS A 55 -3.74 -5.59 -3.44
CA LYS A 55 -2.85 -6.52 -4.10
C LYS A 55 -2.13 -5.78 -5.21
N ILE A 56 -0.80 -5.75 -5.12
CA ILE A 56 0.03 -5.04 -6.08
C ILE A 56 0.73 -6.06 -6.98
N GLY A 57 0.63 -5.88 -8.27
CA GLY A 57 1.27 -6.77 -9.22
C GLY A 57 2.77 -6.52 -9.32
N ASN A 58 3.37 -7.08 -10.38
CA ASN A 58 4.80 -6.97 -10.58
C ASN A 58 5.15 -5.72 -11.37
N ASN A 59 6.35 -5.21 -11.18
CA ASN A 59 6.85 -4.05 -11.92
C ASN A 59 5.95 -2.83 -11.77
N VAL A 60 5.52 -2.58 -10.55
CA VAL A 60 4.63 -1.47 -10.23
C VAL A 60 5.41 -0.41 -9.48
N LYS A 61 5.13 0.84 -9.75
CA LYS A 61 5.69 1.94 -9.02
C LYS A 61 4.55 2.70 -8.37
N VAL A 62 4.60 2.82 -7.04
CA VAL A 62 3.59 3.57 -6.31
C VAL A 62 4.24 4.87 -5.84
N LYS A 63 3.75 5.97 -6.38
CA LYS A 63 4.35 7.28 -6.11
C LYS A 63 3.75 7.93 -4.89
N SER A 64 4.47 8.92 -4.38
CA SER A 64 4.18 9.54 -3.09
C SER A 64 2.76 10.05 -2.90
N PHE A 65 2.34 10.04 -1.65
CA PHE A 65 1.03 10.56 -1.24
C PHE A 65 -0.13 9.84 -1.88
N SER A 66 0.01 8.52 -2.01
CA SER A 66 -1.06 7.69 -2.57
C SER A 66 -1.67 6.85 -1.47
N HIS A 67 -2.96 6.61 -1.58
CA HIS A 67 -3.71 5.82 -0.62
C HIS A 67 -4.53 4.79 -1.40
N LEU A 68 -4.29 3.52 -1.12
CA LEU A 68 -4.97 2.44 -1.82
C LEU A 68 -5.75 1.57 -0.86
N GLU A 69 -6.92 1.18 -1.26
CA GLU A 69 -7.76 0.30 -0.46
C GLU A 69 -8.60 -0.58 -1.38
N GLY A 70 -8.65 -1.86 -1.10
CA GLY A 70 -9.55 -2.78 -1.80
C GLY A 70 -9.32 -2.87 -3.30
N VAL A 71 -8.10 -2.74 -3.74
CA VAL A 71 -7.82 -2.67 -5.17
C VAL A 71 -6.78 -3.70 -5.57
N ILE A 72 -6.92 -4.21 -6.78
CA ILE A 72 -5.92 -5.08 -7.39
C ILE A 72 -5.26 -4.25 -8.49
N VAL A 73 -3.96 -4.02 -8.33
CA VAL A 73 -3.19 -3.26 -9.32
C VAL A 73 -2.48 -4.25 -10.22
N GLU A 74 -2.72 -4.13 -11.51
CA GLU A 74 -2.13 -5.02 -12.50
C GLU A 74 -0.63 -4.82 -12.62
N ASN A 75 0.02 -5.71 -13.34
CA ASN A 75 1.46 -5.60 -13.56
C ASN A 75 1.79 -4.39 -14.43
N ASN A 76 2.96 -3.86 -14.23
CA ASN A 76 3.50 -2.78 -15.07
C ASN A 76 2.70 -1.48 -15.03
N VAL A 77 2.21 -1.14 -13.86
CA VAL A 77 1.39 0.06 -13.68
C VAL A 77 2.13 1.05 -12.79
N ASP A 78 2.02 2.32 -13.10
CA ASP A 78 2.49 3.38 -12.22
C ASP A 78 1.28 4.04 -11.58
N ILE A 79 1.35 4.26 -10.28
CA ILE A 79 0.25 4.85 -9.52
C ILE A 79 0.71 6.16 -8.90
N GLY A 80 -0.11 7.19 -9.01
CA GLY A 80 0.17 8.45 -8.39
C GLY A 80 1.07 9.34 -9.19
N PRO A 81 1.63 10.37 -8.57
CA PRO A 81 1.46 10.68 -7.15
C PRO A 81 0.07 11.21 -6.84
N TYR A 82 -0.21 11.30 -5.54
CA TYR A 82 -1.50 11.80 -5.04
C TYR A 82 -2.71 11.01 -5.53
N ALA A 83 -2.55 9.71 -5.62
CA ALA A 83 -3.64 8.85 -6.06
C ALA A 83 -4.42 8.35 -4.86
N ILE A 84 -5.73 8.48 -4.92
CA ILE A 84 -6.60 7.92 -3.91
C ILE A 84 -7.47 6.90 -4.63
N ILE A 85 -7.17 5.63 -4.38
CA ILE A 85 -7.88 4.53 -5.02
C ILE A 85 -8.57 3.73 -3.95
N ILE A 86 -9.87 3.85 -3.89
CA ILE A 86 -10.68 3.16 -2.89
C ILE A 86 -11.85 2.53 -3.61
N PRO A 87 -12.49 1.54 -3.01
CA PRO A 87 -13.64 0.92 -3.65
C PRO A 87 -14.75 1.92 -3.83
N GLU A 88 -15.43 1.80 -4.92
CA GLU A 88 -16.58 2.63 -5.16
C GLU A 88 -17.68 2.21 -4.20
N VAL A 89 -18.23 3.17 -3.49
CA VAL A 89 -19.31 2.91 -2.57
C VAL A 89 -20.61 3.30 -3.23
N ILE A 90 -21.43 2.32 -3.50
CA ILE A 90 -22.72 2.58 -4.09
C ILE A 90 -23.73 2.72 -2.99
N ASN A 91 -24.29 3.89 -2.89
CA ASN A 91 -25.32 4.16 -1.90
C ASN A 91 -26.66 3.70 -2.42
N GLN A 92 -27.01 2.52 -2.00
CA GLN A 92 -28.22 1.94 -2.48
C GLN A 92 -29.47 2.72 -2.17
N LYS A 93 -29.45 3.42 -1.06
CA LYS A 93 -30.55 4.15 -0.65
C LYS A 93 -30.74 5.39 -1.38
N GLY A 94 -29.82 6.12 -1.51
CA GLY A 94 -29.98 7.40 -2.06
C GLY A 94 -29.46 7.56 -3.40
N SER A 95 -28.88 6.58 -3.85
CA SER A 95 -28.18 6.75 -5.03
C SER A 95 -29.08 6.92 -6.16
N ASN A 96 -29.96 6.70 -5.88
CA ASN A 96 -30.72 6.89 -6.87
C ASN A 96 -31.01 7.88 -7.02
#